data_cab88da0fb45aecb53c33628ef4088ed
#
_entry.id   cab88da0fb45aecb53c33628ef4088ed
#
_cell.length_a   1.000
_cell.length_b   1.000
_cell.length_c   1.000
_cell.angle_alpha   90.00
_cell.angle_beta   90.00
_cell.angle_gamma   90.00
#
_symmetry.space_group_name_H-M   'P 1'
#
loop_
_entity.id
_entity.type
_entity.pdbx_description
1 polymer ?
#
loop_
_entity_poly.entity_id
_entity_poly.type
_entity_poly.pdbx_seq_one_letter_code
_entity_poly.pdbx_strand_id
1 'polypeptide(L)'
;MLGYRPLWGLNGQMHMPSKIEKKQAAAKLRKPPRDFSYTQNRELSWLRFDNRVLDEAFDETVPLFERLKFVSIFESNLDEFLMVRVGGLSDLAELKKQPVDNKSNMTASEQVDAVMAEMPGLLTRWESIFKSIEASSTPWAFTAPASIRLRPRSAPL
;
A
#
# COMPACT_ATOMS: atom_id res chain seq x y z
N MET A 1 11.55 -22.61 -28.63
CA MET A 1 11.19 -22.95 -30.02
C MET A 1 10.39 -24.25 -29.99
N LEU A 2 9.08 -24.18 -29.96
CA LEU A 2 8.21 -25.36 -30.08
C LEU A 2 7.87 -25.51 -31.54
N GLY A 3 8.44 -26.60 -32.12
CA GLY A 3 8.35 -26.92 -33.52
C GLY A 3 6.91 -27.17 -34.00
N TYR A 4 6.54 -26.45 -35.01
CA TYR A 4 5.31 -26.65 -35.78
C TYR A 4 5.41 -28.03 -36.48
N ARG A 5 4.65 -29.02 -35.99
CA ARG A 5 4.48 -30.30 -36.70
C ARG A 5 3.38 -30.11 -37.76
N PRO A 6 3.68 -30.20 -39.05
CA PRO A 6 2.66 -30.20 -40.10
C PRO A 6 1.82 -31.48 -39.96
N LEU A 7 0.49 -31.33 -39.82
CA LEU A 7 -0.45 -32.46 -39.89
C LEU A 7 -0.64 -32.81 -41.36
N TRP A 8 -0.04 -33.94 -41.78
CA TRP A 8 -0.30 -34.54 -43.09
C TRP A 8 -1.73 -35.13 -43.08
N GLY A 9 -2.59 -34.60 -43.94
CA GLY A 9 -3.87 -35.21 -44.21
C GLY A 9 -3.71 -36.53 -44.91
N LEU A 10 -4.70 -37.46 -44.73
CA LEU A 10 -4.70 -38.79 -45.33
C LEU A 10 -4.57 -38.83 -46.86
N ASN A 11 -4.63 -37.66 -47.53
CA ASN A 11 -4.57 -37.53 -48.99
C ASN A 11 -3.26 -36.82 -49.48
N GLY A 12 -2.23 -36.74 -48.64
CA GLY A 12 -0.95 -36.16 -49.06
C GLY A 12 -0.95 -34.64 -49.37
N GLN A 13 -2.06 -33.93 -49.12
CA GLN A 13 -2.18 -32.50 -49.30
C GLN A 13 -1.81 -31.76 -48.03
N MET A 14 -0.97 -30.72 -48.17
CA MET A 14 -0.56 -29.86 -47.07
C MET A 14 -1.79 -28.98 -46.66
N HIS A 15 -2.40 -29.29 -45.52
CA HIS A 15 -3.47 -28.47 -44.99
C HIS A 15 -2.87 -27.20 -44.36
N MET A 16 -3.12 -26.06 -45.02
CA MET A 16 -2.79 -24.74 -44.45
C MET A 16 -3.97 -24.29 -43.61
N PRO A 17 -3.77 -24.11 -42.30
CA PRO A 17 -4.85 -23.73 -41.42
C PRO A 17 -5.47 -22.39 -41.83
N SER A 18 -6.78 -22.35 -41.89
CA SER A 18 -7.57 -21.16 -42.21
C SER A 18 -7.31 -20.03 -41.23
N LYS A 19 -7.66 -18.78 -41.62
CA LYS A 19 -7.57 -17.59 -40.73
C LYS A 19 -8.36 -17.81 -39.41
N ILE A 20 -9.45 -18.57 -39.47
CA ILE A 20 -10.31 -18.88 -38.32
C ILE A 20 -9.60 -19.89 -37.40
N GLU A 21 -9.01 -20.94 -37.93
CA GLU A 21 -8.28 -21.96 -37.15
C GLU A 21 -7.02 -21.35 -36.49
N LYS A 22 -6.32 -20.46 -37.18
CA LYS A 22 -5.19 -19.69 -36.57
C LYS A 22 -5.66 -18.79 -35.44
N LYS A 23 -6.83 -18.14 -35.57
CA LYS A 23 -7.42 -17.29 -34.54
C LYS A 23 -7.89 -18.12 -33.32
N GLN A 24 -8.47 -19.31 -33.57
CA GLN A 24 -8.88 -20.24 -32.51
C GLN A 24 -7.70 -20.86 -31.78
N ALA A 25 -6.63 -21.23 -32.49
CA ALA A 25 -5.41 -21.74 -31.89
C ALA A 25 -4.69 -20.64 -31.06
N ALA A 26 -4.65 -19.40 -31.56
CA ALA A 26 -4.13 -18.26 -30.81
C ALA A 26 -4.98 -17.92 -29.58
N ALA A 27 -6.31 -18.12 -29.65
CA ALA A 27 -7.20 -17.93 -28.51
C ALA A 27 -7.02 -19.03 -27.43
N LYS A 28 -6.74 -20.27 -27.83
CA LYS A 28 -6.42 -21.38 -26.91
C LYS A 28 -5.06 -21.21 -26.19
N LEU A 29 -4.13 -20.48 -26.80
CA LEU A 29 -2.81 -20.16 -26.23
C LEU A 29 -2.83 -18.93 -25.31
N ARG A 30 -3.94 -18.18 -25.24
CA ARG A 30 -4.07 -17.09 -24.27
C ARG A 30 -4.07 -17.67 -22.86
N LYS A 31 -3.07 -17.27 -22.08
CA LYS A 31 -3.09 -17.53 -20.64
C LYS A 31 -4.44 -17.03 -20.07
N PRO A 32 -5.07 -17.80 -19.17
CA PRO A 32 -6.28 -17.34 -18.51
C PRO A 32 -6.00 -15.97 -17.86
N PRO A 33 -7.02 -15.10 -17.78
CA PRO A 33 -6.87 -13.84 -17.06
C PRO A 33 -6.34 -14.15 -15.66
N ARG A 34 -5.36 -13.36 -15.21
CA ARG A 34 -4.81 -13.52 -13.87
C ARG A 34 -5.92 -13.29 -12.86
N ASP A 35 -6.09 -14.23 -11.96
CA ASP A 35 -6.93 -14.06 -10.78
C ASP A 35 -6.14 -13.26 -9.74
N PHE A 36 -6.64 -12.08 -9.37
CA PHE A 36 -6.06 -11.21 -8.35
C PHE A 36 -6.77 -11.32 -7.00
N SER A 37 -7.79 -12.18 -6.88
CA SER A 37 -8.61 -12.30 -5.66
C SER A 37 -7.81 -12.69 -4.42
N TYR A 38 -6.68 -13.40 -4.61
CA TYR A 38 -5.77 -13.83 -3.54
C TYR A 38 -4.58 -12.88 -3.33
N THR A 39 -4.50 -11.80 -4.13
CA THR A 39 -3.40 -10.82 -4.02
C THR A 39 -3.91 -9.54 -3.39
N GLN A 40 -3.02 -8.81 -2.78
CA GLN A 40 -3.29 -7.53 -2.16
C GLN A 40 -2.35 -6.48 -2.75
N ASN A 41 -2.85 -5.26 -2.90
CA ASN A 41 -1.99 -4.14 -3.25
C ASN A 41 -0.93 -3.96 -2.16
N ARG A 42 0.31 -3.71 -2.58
CA ARG A 42 1.46 -3.60 -1.68
C ARG A 42 1.35 -2.41 -0.73
N GLU A 43 0.85 -1.27 -1.21
CA GLU A 43 0.74 -0.05 -0.42
C GLU A 43 -0.36 -0.18 0.64
N LEU A 44 -1.49 -0.78 0.30
CA LEU A 44 -2.55 -1.10 1.26
C LEU A 44 -2.10 -2.15 2.28
N SER A 45 -1.29 -3.13 1.85
CA SER A 45 -0.69 -4.12 2.75
C SER A 45 0.26 -3.44 3.74
N TRP A 46 1.00 -2.43 3.29
CA TRP A 46 1.89 -1.67 4.14
C TRP A 46 1.13 -0.87 5.20
N LEU A 47 0.04 -0.19 4.84
CA LEU A 47 -0.82 0.50 5.81
C LEU A 47 -1.38 -0.46 6.87
N ARG A 48 -1.76 -1.67 6.46
CA ARG A 48 -2.22 -2.70 7.42
C ARG A 48 -1.10 -3.19 8.33
N PHE A 49 0.13 -3.25 7.83
CA PHE A 49 1.29 -3.54 8.67
C PHE A 49 1.48 -2.43 9.71
N ASP A 50 1.47 -1.17 9.28
CA ASP A 50 1.68 -0.04 10.18
C ASP A 50 0.52 0.10 11.19
N ASN A 51 -0.70 -0.24 10.79
CA ASN A 51 -1.83 -0.34 11.73
C ASN A 51 -1.60 -1.37 12.84
N ARG A 52 -0.84 -2.48 12.59
CA ARG A 52 -0.46 -3.43 13.63
C ARG A 52 0.58 -2.86 14.59
N VAL A 53 1.39 -1.89 14.17
CA VAL A 53 2.28 -1.16 15.08
C VAL A 53 1.43 -0.38 16.10
N LEU A 54 0.27 0.15 15.69
CA LEU A 54 -0.69 0.75 16.61
C LEU A 54 -1.37 -0.25 17.53
N ASP A 55 -1.50 -1.54 17.15
CA ASP A 55 -2.02 -2.58 18.05
C ASP A 55 -1.12 -2.71 19.29
N GLU A 56 0.20 -2.70 19.11
CA GLU A 56 1.18 -2.73 20.21
C GLU A 56 1.11 -1.48 21.10
N ALA A 57 0.87 -0.32 20.49
CA ALA A 57 0.66 0.91 21.24
C ALA A 57 -0.65 0.92 22.02
N PHE A 58 -1.66 0.21 21.55
CA PHE A 58 -2.98 0.10 22.19
C PHE A 58 -2.99 -0.92 23.33
N ASP A 59 -2.17 -1.96 23.28
CA ASP A 59 -2.13 -3.03 24.28
C ASP A 59 -1.69 -2.51 25.65
N GLU A 60 -2.60 -2.52 26.63
CA GLU A 60 -2.36 -2.05 27.99
C GLU A 60 -1.40 -2.95 28.79
N THR A 61 -1.12 -4.16 28.33
CA THR A 61 -0.12 -5.05 28.94
C THR A 61 1.31 -4.61 28.64
N VAL A 62 1.49 -3.80 27.58
CA VAL A 62 2.78 -3.21 27.20
C VAL A 62 3.06 -2.01 28.12
N PRO A 63 4.30 -1.87 28.65
CA PRO A 63 4.67 -0.73 29.50
C PRO A 63 4.43 0.62 28.80
N LEU A 64 3.97 1.62 29.52
CA LEU A 64 3.55 2.92 28.98
C LEU A 64 4.59 3.58 28.06
N PHE A 65 5.87 3.58 28.44
CA PHE A 65 6.93 4.16 27.64
C PHE A 65 7.22 3.38 26.36
N GLU A 66 7.03 2.06 26.36
CA GLU A 66 7.15 1.24 25.16
C GLU A 66 5.97 1.50 24.21
N ARG A 67 4.75 1.67 24.75
CA ARG A 67 3.57 2.08 23.95
C ARG A 67 3.83 3.42 23.27
N LEU A 68 4.41 4.38 23.96
CA LEU A 68 4.78 5.68 23.39
C LEU A 68 5.80 5.54 22.26
N LYS A 69 6.77 4.60 22.39
CA LYS A 69 7.72 4.31 21.29
C LYS A 69 7.00 3.76 20.06
N PHE A 70 6.02 2.85 20.23
CA PHE A 70 5.25 2.34 19.09
C PHE A 70 4.46 3.44 18.38
N VAL A 71 3.90 4.40 19.10
CA VAL A 71 3.28 5.59 18.50
C VAL A 71 4.28 6.39 17.65
N SER A 72 5.48 6.60 18.19
CA SER A 72 6.56 7.31 17.47
C SER A 72 7.06 6.56 16.24
N ILE A 73 7.15 5.22 16.33
CA ILE A 73 7.52 4.35 15.20
C ILE A 73 6.46 4.44 14.10
N PHE A 74 5.18 4.36 14.46
CA PHE A 74 4.08 4.52 13.52
C PHE A 74 4.16 5.85 12.77
N GLU A 75 4.35 6.95 13.49
CA GLU A 75 4.43 8.30 12.91
C GLU A 75 5.60 8.42 11.93
N SER A 76 6.79 7.97 12.33
CA SER A 76 7.98 7.98 11.46
C SER A 76 7.80 7.09 10.22
N ASN A 77 7.21 5.92 10.37
CA ASN A 77 6.92 5.00 9.29
C ASN A 77 5.92 5.63 8.30
N LEU A 78 4.87 6.27 8.82
CA LEU A 78 3.85 6.90 7.99
C LEU A 78 4.42 8.06 7.19
N ASP A 79 5.25 8.90 7.81
CA ASP A 79 5.91 10.02 7.15
C ASP A 79 6.80 9.54 6.00
N GLU A 80 7.64 8.53 6.24
CA GLU A 80 8.49 7.95 5.19
C GLU A 80 7.66 7.34 4.06
N PHE A 81 6.59 6.63 4.40
CA PHE A 81 5.67 6.04 3.43
C PHE A 81 5.03 7.10 2.54
N LEU A 82 4.50 8.17 3.12
CA LEU A 82 3.87 9.25 2.37
C LEU A 82 4.88 9.97 1.47
N MET A 83 6.05 10.32 1.99
CA MET A 83 7.07 11.03 1.21
C MET A 83 7.64 10.19 0.08
N VAL A 84 7.99 8.93 0.35
CA VAL A 84 8.73 8.11 -0.61
C VAL A 84 7.78 7.32 -1.51
N ARG A 85 6.79 6.62 -0.92
CA ARG A 85 5.96 5.67 -1.67
C ARG A 85 4.79 6.38 -2.36
N VAL A 86 4.05 7.18 -1.60
CA VAL A 86 2.88 7.90 -2.13
C VAL A 86 3.34 9.02 -3.05
N GLY A 87 4.41 9.74 -2.70
CA GLY A 87 5.04 10.72 -3.59
C GLY A 87 5.42 10.13 -4.93
N GLY A 88 6.16 9.01 -4.94
CA GLY A 88 6.51 8.33 -6.20
C GLY A 88 5.32 7.78 -6.99
N LEU A 89 4.25 7.34 -6.32
CA LEU A 89 3.01 6.95 -7.01
C LEU A 89 2.28 8.17 -7.59
N SER A 90 2.29 9.31 -6.91
CA SER A 90 1.69 10.55 -7.39
C SER A 90 2.39 11.04 -8.67
N ASP A 91 3.71 10.98 -8.73
CA ASP A 91 4.47 11.30 -9.94
C ASP A 91 4.08 10.38 -11.12
N LEU A 92 3.90 9.08 -10.84
CA LEU A 92 3.46 8.12 -11.85
C LEU A 92 2.00 8.33 -12.28
N ALA A 93 1.15 8.85 -11.39
CA ALA A 93 -0.24 9.15 -11.69
C ALA A 93 -0.41 10.33 -12.67
N GLU A 94 0.57 11.23 -12.75
CA GLU A 94 0.58 12.34 -13.71
C GLU A 94 0.90 11.91 -15.16
N LEU A 95 1.39 10.69 -15.35
CA LEU A 95 1.75 10.20 -16.67
C LEU A 95 0.51 9.94 -17.52
N LYS A 96 0.54 10.33 -18.82
CA LYS A 96 -0.53 10.02 -19.79
C LYS A 96 -0.82 8.52 -19.91
N LYS A 97 0.19 7.67 -19.69
CA LYS A 97 0.06 6.22 -19.65
C LYS A 97 0.61 5.73 -18.31
N GLN A 98 -0.29 5.58 -17.36
CA GLN A 98 0.08 5.11 -16.03
C GLN A 98 0.49 3.63 -16.05
N PRO A 99 1.53 3.25 -15.30
CA PRO A 99 1.83 1.85 -15.07
C PRO A 99 0.70 1.20 -14.26
N VAL A 100 0.45 -0.08 -14.53
CA VAL A 100 -0.51 -0.90 -13.80
C VAL A 100 0.25 -1.88 -12.91
N ASP A 101 -0.08 -1.92 -11.64
CA ASP A 101 0.49 -2.86 -10.70
C ASP A 101 0.12 -4.30 -11.09
N ASN A 102 1.11 -5.17 -11.15
CA ASN A 102 0.96 -6.54 -11.62
C ASN A 102 0.35 -7.49 -10.57
N LYS A 103 0.08 -7.03 -9.36
CA LYS A 103 -0.50 -7.79 -8.25
C LYS A 103 -1.96 -7.44 -7.99
N SER A 104 -2.29 -6.16 -8.02
CA SER A 104 -3.64 -5.65 -7.74
C SER A 104 -4.39 -5.21 -9.01
N ASN A 105 -3.69 -5.10 -10.14
CA ASN A 105 -4.24 -4.56 -11.39
C ASN A 105 -4.72 -3.09 -11.28
N MET A 106 -4.22 -2.36 -10.29
CA MET A 106 -4.53 -0.95 -10.07
C MET A 106 -3.54 -0.06 -10.81
N THR A 107 -4.02 1.03 -11.39
CA THR A 107 -3.19 2.13 -11.90
C THR A 107 -2.54 2.89 -10.74
N ALA A 108 -1.55 3.75 -11.03
CA ALA A 108 -0.93 4.56 -9.99
C ALA A 108 -1.94 5.49 -9.30
N SER A 109 -2.84 6.11 -10.06
CA SER A 109 -3.92 6.96 -9.52
C SER A 109 -4.84 6.18 -8.59
N GLU A 110 -5.33 5.02 -9.02
CA GLU A 110 -6.20 4.16 -8.18
C GLU A 110 -5.52 3.71 -6.89
N GLN A 111 -4.20 3.49 -6.91
CA GLN A 111 -3.44 3.16 -5.71
C GLN A 111 -3.35 4.35 -4.74
N VAL A 112 -3.08 5.56 -5.26
CA VAL A 112 -3.07 6.79 -4.45
C VAL A 112 -4.44 7.01 -3.82
N ASP A 113 -5.53 6.93 -4.61
CA ASP A 113 -6.89 7.12 -4.12
C ASP A 113 -7.24 6.12 -3.02
N ALA A 114 -6.88 4.85 -3.20
CA ALA A 114 -7.13 3.81 -2.21
C ALA A 114 -6.35 4.04 -0.91
N VAL A 115 -5.08 4.47 -0.98
CA VAL A 115 -4.28 4.84 0.19
C VAL A 115 -4.92 6.02 0.91
N MET A 116 -5.30 7.07 0.19
CA MET A 116 -5.92 8.26 0.79
C MET A 116 -7.28 7.96 1.43
N ALA A 117 -8.02 6.98 0.91
CA ALA A 117 -9.29 6.56 1.50
C ALA A 117 -9.11 5.85 2.87
N GLU A 118 -8.00 5.14 3.08
CA GLU A 118 -7.69 4.46 4.36
C GLU A 118 -7.13 5.42 5.43
N MET A 119 -6.50 6.51 5.03
CA MET A 119 -5.79 7.45 5.93
C MET A 119 -6.65 8.01 7.06
N PRO A 120 -7.89 8.49 6.85
CA PRO A 120 -8.68 9.10 7.92
C PRO A 120 -8.94 8.13 9.08
N GLY A 121 -9.24 6.86 8.78
CA GLY A 121 -9.47 5.82 9.80
C GLY A 121 -8.21 5.54 10.62
N LEU A 122 -7.07 5.46 9.93
CA LEU A 122 -5.77 5.20 10.56
C LEU A 122 -5.34 6.35 11.49
N LEU A 123 -5.48 7.59 11.04
CA LEU A 123 -5.13 8.78 11.83
C LEU A 123 -6.07 8.96 13.04
N THR A 124 -7.37 8.71 12.87
CA THR A 124 -8.33 8.74 13.99
C THR A 124 -7.96 7.72 15.06
N ARG A 125 -7.55 6.53 14.65
CA ARG A 125 -7.10 5.49 15.57
C ARG A 125 -5.83 5.89 16.30
N TRP A 126 -4.83 6.38 15.57
CA TRP A 126 -3.58 6.90 16.15
C TRP A 126 -3.85 7.98 17.20
N GLU A 127 -4.68 8.97 16.87
CA GLU A 127 -5.05 10.06 17.79
C GLU A 127 -5.72 9.54 19.07
N SER A 128 -6.62 8.56 18.93
CA SER A 128 -7.29 7.94 20.07
C SER A 128 -6.31 7.24 21.01
N ILE A 129 -5.36 6.48 20.43
CA ILE A 129 -4.33 5.76 21.20
C ILE A 129 -3.40 6.75 21.89
N PHE A 130 -2.95 7.79 21.18
CA PHE A 130 -2.09 8.81 21.74
C PHE A 130 -2.74 9.52 22.94
N LYS A 131 -4.01 9.93 22.82
CA LYS A 131 -4.78 10.52 23.92
C LYS A 131 -4.91 9.57 25.12
N SER A 132 -5.09 8.27 24.88
CA SER A 132 -5.14 7.27 25.97
C SER A 132 -3.81 7.16 26.70
N ILE A 133 -2.70 7.18 26.00
CA ILE A 133 -1.34 7.14 26.57
C ILE A 133 -1.08 8.44 27.36
N GLU A 134 -1.43 9.59 26.79
CA GLU A 134 -1.29 10.88 27.44
C GLU A 134 -2.08 10.94 28.76
N ALA A 135 -3.34 10.50 28.77
CA ALA A 135 -4.16 10.43 29.96
C ALA A 135 -3.54 9.50 31.03
N SER A 136 -2.96 8.39 30.63
CA SER A 136 -2.29 7.43 31.52
C SER A 136 -0.97 7.97 32.08
N SER A 137 -0.33 8.90 31.40
CA SER A 137 0.91 9.55 31.85
C SER A 137 0.69 10.70 32.84
N THR A 138 -0.55 11.19 32.99
CA THR A 138 -0.86 12.36 33.80
C THR A 138 -0.47 12.24 35.29
N PRO A 139 -0.48 11.07 35.97
CA PRO A 139 0.04 10.94 37.33
C PRO A 139 1.56 11.14 37.44
N TRP A 140 2.26 10.93 36.34
CA TRP A 140 3.71 11.14 36.16
C TRP A 140 3.96 12.43 35.38
N ALA A 141 2.94 13.30 35.26
CA ALA A 141 3.10 14.58 34.59
C ALA A 141 4.37 15.21 35.16
N PHE A 142 5.39 15.09 34.36
CA PHE A 142 6.62 15.82 34.47
C PHE A 142 6.22 17.24 34.84
N THR A 143 6.42 17.60 36.10
CA THR A 143 6.37 18.99 36.53
C THR A 143 7.58 19.61 35.83
N ALA A 144 7.42 19.89 34.54
CA ALA A 144 8.41 20.61 33.80
C ALA A 144 8.67 21.88 34.62
N PRO A 145 9.89 22.09 35.11
CA PRO A 145 10.17 23.31 35.87
C PRO A 145 9.66 24.46 35.03
N ALA A 146 8.96 25.41 35.64
CA ALA A 146 8.28 26.53 34.96
C ALA A 146 9.17 27.35 34.03
N SER A 147 10.46 27.04 33.98
CA SER A 147 11.51 27.62 33.12
C SER A 147 11.51 27.12 31.66
N ILE A 148 10.81 26.00 31.33
CA ILE A 148 10.67 25.52 29.92
C ILE A 148 9.31 25.93 29.37
N ARG A 149 9.01 27.22 29.38
CA ARG A 149 8.02 27.79 28.47
C ARG A 149 8.71 27.96 27.12
N LEU A 150 8.38 27.11 26.17
CA LEU A 150 8.67 27.39 24.77
C LEU A 150 8.04 28.75 24.42
N ARG A 151 8.87 29.77 24.21
CA ARG A 151 8.39 31.04 23.67
C ARG A 151 7.71 30.75 22.33
N PRO A 152 6.46 31.20 22.10
CA PRO A 152 5.91 31.16 20.76
C PRO A 152 6.87 31.94 19.85
N ARG A 153 7.26 31.32 18.73
CA ARG A 153 8.00 32.02 17.67
C ARG A 153 7.14 33.16 17.22
N SER A 154 7.53 34.38 17.61
CA SER A 154 6.97 35.60 17.06
C SER A 154 7.15 35.58 15.55
N ALA A 155 6.03 35.74 14.82
CA ALA A 155 6.05 35.97 13.39
C ALA A 155 6.97 37.15 13.05
N PRO A 156 7.73 37.09 11.94
CA PRO A 156 8.48 38.21 11.45
C PRO A 156 7.52 39.30 10.98
N LEU A 157 7.94 40.57 11.23
CA LEU A 157 7.33 41.81 10.75
C LEU A 157 7.31 41.83 9.22
#